data_130d7d6b996d18cb70a82bccd7b38c60
#
_entry.id   130d7d6b996d18cb70a82bccd7b38c60
#
_cell.length_a   1.000
_cell.length_b   1.000
_cell.length_c   1.000
_cell.angle_alpha   90.00
_cell.angle_beta   90.00
_cell.angle_gamma   90.00
#
_symmetry.space_group_name_H-M   'P 1'
#
loop_
_entity.id
_entity.type
_entity.pdbx_description
1 polymer ?
#
loop_
_entity_poly.entity_id
_entity_poly.type
_entity_poly.pdbx_seq_one_letter_code
_entity_poly.pdbx_strand_id
1 'polypeptide(L)'
;MPDTRLSRAGDKGALTELWQAVFGDNAELISAFFSLLCRPEYCRVACADGKIASMGFCLPGPEAMGLKCAYIYAMATAEDARSRGLAAAVGAALIEDAFESGADIVATLPADEGLCAWYETRFGMSPLFKKGGPGVVFPDNWLEFARICGGHDPDTPQRLYAVARGGIDTAGLEDLGWELTFD
;
A
#
# COMPACT_ATOMS: atom_id res chain seq x y z
N MET A 1 -5.33 -18.87 -8.85
CA MET A 1 -5.15 -17.75 -7.90
C MET A 1 -6.53 -17.36 -7.37
N PRO A 2 -6.67 -16.96 -6.09
CA PRO A 2 -7.95 -16.46 -5.59
C PRO A 2 -8.46 -15.29 -6.43
N ASP A 3 -9.78 -15.22 -6.63
CA ASP A 3 -10.39 -14.10 -7.37
C ASP A 3 -10.33 -12.82 -6.56
N THR A 4 -9.99 -11.73 -7.22
CA THR A 4 -9.99 -10.38 -6.66
C THR A 4 -10.88 -9.47 -7.49
N ARG A 5 -11.41 -8.44 -6.85
CA ARG A 5 -12.13 -7.36 -7.54
C ARG A 5 -11.78 -6.00 -6.97
N LEU A 6 -12.05 -4.96 -7.72
CA LEU A 6 -12.04 -3.60 -7.16
C LEU A 6 -13.10 -3.47 -6.07
N SER A 7 -12.84 -2.65 -5.08
CA SER A 7 -13.82 -2.31 -4.06
C SER A 7 -14.98 -1.51 -4.67
N ARG A 8 -16.08 -1.45 -3.94
CA ARG A 8 -17.30 -0.71 -4.30
C ARG A 8 -17.68 0.21 -3.13
N ALA A 9 -18.47 1.23 -3.40
CA ALA A 9 -18.92 2.15 -2.36
C ALA A 9 -19.59 1.44 -1.16
N GLY A 10 -20.32 0.34 -1.43
CA GLY A 10 -20.97 -0.47 -0.38
C GLY A 10 -20.01 -1.32 0.47
N ASP A 11 -18.75 -1.45 0.09
CA ASP A 11 -17.77 -2.25 0.84
C ASP A 11 -17.16 -1.51 2.04
N LYS A 12 -17.33 -0.18 2.14
CA LYS A 12 -16.67 0.66 3.14
C LYS A 12 -16.81 0.13 4.57
N GLY A 13 -18.00 -0.36 4.94
CA GLY A 13 -18.22 -0.93 6.27
C GLY A 13 -17.36 -2.16 6.53
N ALA A 14 -17.37 -3.13 5.61
CA ALA A 14 -16.57 -4.35 5.73
C ALA A 14 -15.06 -4.07 5.68
N LEU A 15 -14.62 -3.10 4.87
CA LEU A 15 -13.21 -2.66 4.83
C LEU A 15 -12.79 -2.02 6.16
N THR A 16 -13.65 -1.19 6.77
CA THR A 16 -13.39 -0.58 8.08
C THR A 16 -13.29 -1.63 9.16
N GLU A 17 -14.20 -2.61 9.19
CA GLU A 17 -14.15 -3.71 10.16
C GLU A 17 -12.88 -4.55 10.03
N LEU A 18 -12.48 -4.91 8.81
CA LEU A 18 -11.26 -5.66 8.55
C LEU A 18 -10.01 -4.86 8.96
N TRP A 19 -9.98 -3.56 8.65
CA TRP A 19 -8.91 -2.65 9.05
C TRP A 19 -8.75 -2.61 10.57
N GLN A 20 -9.84 -2.38 11.30
CA GLN A 20 -9.82 -2.33 12.76
C GLN A 20 -9.39 -3.67 13.38
N ALA A 21 -9.87 -4.77 12.82
CA ALA A 21 -9.51 -6.10 13.31
C ALA A 21 -8.01 -6.43 13.15
N VAL A 22 -7.37 -5.94 12.09
CA VAL A 22 -5.97 -6.27 11.77
C VAL A 22 -4.99 -5.25 12.37
N PHE A 23 -5.29 -3.95 12.26
CA PHE A 23 -4.36 -2.87 12.64
C PHE A 23 -4.74 -2.20 13.96
N GLY A 24 -5.99 -2.29 14.40
CA GLY A 24 -6.43 -1.68 15.66
C GLY A 24 -6.62 -0.16 15.60
N ASP A 25 -6.54 0.46 14.42
CA ASP A 25 -6.70 1.89 14.25
C ASP A 25 -8.09 2.37 14.63
N ASN A 26 -8.19 3.62 15.09
CA ASN A 26 -9.45 4.21 15.46
C ASN A 26 -10.30 4.61 14.25
N ALA A 27 -11.61 4.76 14.47
CA ALA A 27 -12.56 5.08 13.41
C ALA A 27 -12.32 6.45 12.75
N GLU A 28 -11.75 7.41 13.47
CA GLU A 28 -11.45 8.75 12.93
C GLU A 28 -10.34 8.70 11.89
N LEU A 29 -9.25 7.98 12.18
CA LEU A 29 -8.15 7.77 11.24
C LEU A 29 -8.64 7.06 9.98
N ILE A 30 -9.38 5.97 10.13
CA ILE A 30 -9.92 5.20 9.00
C ILE A 30 -10.88 6.04 8.16
N SER A 31 -11.76 6.83 8.80
CA SER A 31 -12.66 7.74 8.11
C SER A 31 -11.92 8.83 7.35
N ALA A 32 -10.86 9.39 7.93
CA ALA A 32 -10.00 10.37 7.27
C ALA A 32 -9.30 9.77 6.04
N PHE A 33 -8.78 8.54 6.15
CA PHE A 33 -8.19 7.82 5.03
C PHE A 33 -9.17 7.68 3.86
N PHE A 34 -10.38 7.19 4.11
CA PHE A 34 -11.41 7.05 3.08
C PHE A 34 -11.82 8.38 2.46
N SER A 35 -11.78 9.46 3.22
CA SER A 35 -12.17 10.80 2.72
C SER A 35 -11.06 11.48 1.93
N LEU A 36 -9.81 11.34 2.34
CA LEU A 36 -8.67 12.07 1.78
C LEU A 36 -7.94 11.29 0.68
N LEU A 37 -7.76 9.99 0.84
CA LEU A 37 -6.86 9.20 0.01
C LEU A 37 -7.55 8.11 -0.80
N CYS A 38 -8.63 7.53 -0.29
CA CYS A 38 -9.22 6.34 -0.89
C CYS A 38 -10.24 6.69 -1.98
N ARG A 39 -10.12 5.96 -3.09
CA ARG A 39 -11.19 5.80 -4.10
C ARG A 39 -11.39 4.31 -4.34
N PRO A 40 -12.59 3.87 -4.78
CA PRO A 40 -12.85 2.45 -5.04
C PRO A 40 -11.82 1.80 -5.98
N GLU A 41 -11.36 2.54 -6.99
CA GLU A 41 -10.37 2.09 -7.96
C GLU A 41 -8.96 1.89 -7.40
N TYR A 42 -8.67 2.39 -6.19
CA TYR A 42 -7.38 2.21 -5.50
C TYR A 42 -7.37 1.03 -4.55
N CYS A 43 -8.49 0.30 -4.42
CA CYS A 43 -8.64 -0.78 -3.47
C CYS A 43 -9.04 -2.08 -4.17
N ARG A 44 -8.26 -3.13 -3.94
CA ARG A 44 -8.60 -4.51 -4.29
C ARG A 44 -9.00 -5.31 -3.07
N VAL A 45 -9.99 -6.17 -3.26
CA VAL A 45 -10.47 -7.09 -2.24
C VAL A 45 -10.50 -8.51 -2.76
N ALA A 46 -10.30 -9.47 -1.86
CA ALA A 46 -10.56 -10.89 -2.10
C ALA A 46 -11.58 -11.39 -1.07
N CYS A 47 -12.53 -12.21 -1.54
CA CYS A 47 -13.57 -12.76 -0.69
C CYS A 47 -13.27 -14.22 -0.33
N ALA A 48 -13.67 -14.62 0.88
CA ALA A 48 -13.74 -15.98 1.32
C ALA A 48 -15.10 -16.19 2.01
N ASP A 49 -15.77 -17.29 1.71
CA ASP A 49 -17.06 -17.65 2.31
C ASP A 49 -18.11 -16.51 2.20
N GLY A 50 -18.11 -15.79 1.06
CA GLY A 50 -19.05 -14.72 0.75
C GLY A 50 -18.76 -13.37 1.43
N LYS A 51 -17.66 -13.25 2.18
CA LYS A 51 -17.23 -12.03 2.87
C LYS A 51 -15.88 -11.53 2.36
N ILE A 52 -15.64 -10.22 2.46
CA ILE A 52 -14.32 -9.66 2.22
C ILE A 52 -13.38 -10.19 3.32
N ALA A 53 -12.36 -10.92 2.89
CA ALA A 53 -11.39 -11.56 3.78
C ALA A 53 -9.97 -11.02 3.62
N SER A 54 -9.69 -10.34 2.50
CA SER A 54 -8.42 -9.64 2.29
C SER A 54 -8.67 -8.35 1.53
N MET A 55 -7.88 -7.33 1.84
CA MET A 55 -7.90 -6.03 1.19
C MET A 55 -6.51 -5.45 1.08
N GLY A 56 -6.35 -4.47 0.20
CA GLY A 56 -5.18 -3.61 0.11
C GLY A 56 -5.50 -2.40 -0.73
N PHE A 57 -4.72 -1.35 -0.54
CA PHE A 57 -4.85 -0.10 -1.27
C PHE A 57 -3.56 0.18 -2.03
N CYS A 58 -3.66 0.75 -3.23
CA CYS A 58 -2.52 1.27 -3.98
C CYS A 58 -2.81 2.73 -4.32
N LEU A 59 -2.14 3.62 -3.60
CA LEU A 59 -2.40 5.06 -3.61
C LEU A 59 -1.49 5.74 -4.62
N PRO A 60 -2.01 6.35 -5.69
CA PRO A 60 -1.22 7.15 -6.62
C PRO A 60 -0.90 8.52 -6.02
N GLY A 61 0.03 9.22 -6.65
CA GLY A 61 0.28 10.64 -6.38
C GLY A 61 1.72 11.00 -6.07
N PRO A 62 2.51 10.19 -5.33
CA PRO A 62 3.91 10.52 -5.11
C PRO A 62 4.70 10.55 -6.43
N GLU A 63 5.71 11.44 -6.49
CA GLU A 63 6.64 11.53 -7.62
C GLU A 63 8.09 11.54 -7.15
N ALA A 64 8.93 10.81 -7.86
CA ALA A 64 10.36 10.71 -7.59
C ALA A 64 11.16 10.92 -8.87
N MET A 65 11.95 11.99 -8.98
CA MET A 65 12.74 12.34 -10.18
C MET A 65 11.90 12.35 -11.47
N GLY A 66 10.64 12.83 -11.40
CA GLY A 66 9.71 12.85 -12.53
C GLY A 66 9.02 11.51 -12.84
N LEU A 67 9.31 10.46 -12.08
CA LEU A 67 8.63 9.17 -12.19
C LEU A 67 7.38 9.16 -11.30
N LYS A 68 6.28 8.63 -11.83
CA LYS A 68 5.02 8.48 -11.10
C LYS A 68 5.08 7.26 -10.20
N CYS A 69 4.90 7.47 -8.90
CA CYS A 69 4.90 6.42 -7.92
C CYS A 69 3.48 6.13 -7.41
N ALA A 70 3.25 4.88 -7.02
CA ALA A 70 2.09 4.46 -6.25
C ALA A 70 2.55 3.71 -5.00
N TYR A 71 1.74 3.74 -3.95
CA TYR A 71 2.11 3.18 -2.65
C TYR A 71 1.07 2.17 -2.17
N ILE A 72 1.52 0.93 -1.98
CA ILE A 72 0.70 -0.10 -1.36
C ILE A 72 0.64 0.16 0.14
N TYR A 73 -0.59 0.29 0.64
CA TYR A 73 -0.88 0.62 2.03
C TYR A 73 -2.01 -0.24 2.58
N ALA A 74 -1.99 -0.50 3.89
CA ALA A 74 -3.02 -1.22 4.63
C ALA A 74 -3.42 -2.56 3.99
N MET A 75 -2.43 -3.37 3.64
CA MET A 75 -2.64 -4.76 3.22
C MET A 75 -3.09 -5.59 4.42
N ALA A 76 -4.32 -6.06 4.42
CA ALA A 76 -4.90 -6.82 5.53
C ALA A 76 -5.56 -8.11 5.05
N THR A 77 -5.44 -9.16 5.87
CA THR A 77 -6.16 -10.42 5.67
C THR A 77 -6.71 -10.89 7.01
N ALA A 78 -8.00 -11.23 7.05
CA ALA A 78 -8.64 -11.78 8.22
C ALA A 78 -7.90 -13.02 8.74
N GLU A 79 -7.79 -13.15 10.05
CA GLU A 79 -6.94 -14.17 10.68
C GLU A 79 -7.32 -15.60 10.24
N ASP A 80 -8.60 -15.89 10.19
CA ASP A 80 -9.17 -17.18 9.77
C ASP A 80 -9.02 -17.47 8.26
N ALA A 81 -8.66 -16.46 7.47
CA ALA A 81 -8.46 -16.55 6.03
C ALA A 81 -6.98 -16.48 5.60
N ARG A 82 -6.05 -16.40 6.55
CA ARG A 82 -4.61 -16.37 6.27
C ARG A 82 -4.12 -17.67 5.63
N SER A 83 -2.94 -17.61 5.03
CA SER A 83 -2.29 -18.75 4.35
C SER A 83 -3.06 -19.35 3.15
N ARG A 84 -4.10 -18.67 2.67
CA ARG A 84 -4.92 -19.05 1.50
C ARG A 84 -4.52 -18.32 0.21
N GLY A 85 -3.43 -17.55 0.23
CA GLY A 85 -2.93 -16.80 -0.94
C GLY A 85 -3.70 -15.51 -1.26
N LEU A 86 -4.65 -15.10 -0.40
CA LEU A 86 -5.50 -13.93 -0.66
C LEU A 86 -4.70 -12.63 -0.75
N ALA A 87 -3.79 -12.37 0.21
CA ALA A 87 -2.94 -11.18 0.20
C ALA A 87 -2.04 -11.12 -1.06
N ALA A 88 -1.50 -12.26 -1.48
CA ALA A 88 -0.68 -12.32 -2.69
C ALA A 88 -1.49 -11.98 -3.95
N ALA A 89 -2.72 -12.48 -4.04
CA ALA A 89 -3.62 -12.17 -5.15
C ALA A 89 -4.03 -10.68 -5.16
N VAL A 90 -4.36 -10.13 -4.00
CA VAL A 90 -4.69 -8.70 -3.86
C VAL A 90 -3.50 -7.83 -4.25
N GLY A 91 -2.31 -8.10 -3.72
CA GLY A 91 -1.10 -7.33 -4.01
C GLY A 91 -0.69 -7.37 -5.48
N ALA A 92 -0.74 -8.55 -6.11
CA ALA A 92 -0.44 -8.69 -7.53
C ALA A 92 -1.41 -7.86 -8.40
N ALA A 93 -2.71 -7.92 -8.11
CA ALA A 93 -3.71 -7.16 -8.84
C ALA A 93 -3.57 -5.63 -8.62
N LEU A 94 -3.20 -5.19 -7.42
CA LEU A 94 -2.93 -3.77 -7.13
C LEU A 94 -1.74 -3.23 -7.93
N ILE A 95 -0.67 -4.02 -8.05
CA ILE A 95 0.51 -3.64 -8.83
C ILE A 95 0.16 -3.54 -10.32
N GLU A 96 -0.58 -4.51 -10.85
CA GLU A 96 -1.05 -4.50 -12.23
C GLU A 96 -1.92 -3.27 -12.52
N ASP A 97 -2.93 -3.01 -11.69
CA ASP A 97 -3.80 -1.83 -11.82
C ASP A 97 -3.01 -0.52 -11.77
N ALA A 98 -2.03 -0.41 -10.88
CA ALA A 98 -1.19 0.78 -10.76
C ALA A 98 -0.38 1.03 -12.04
N PHE A 99 0.23 -0.02 -12.60
CA PHE A 99 0.99 0.10 -13.85
C PHE A 99 0.09 0.39 -15.05
N GLU A 100 -1.08 -0.22 -15.14
CA GLU A 100 -2.09 0.09 -16.16
C GLU A 100 -2.59 1.53 -16.06
N SER A 101 -2.69 2.06 -14.84
CA SER A 101 -3.08 3.46 -14.57
C SER A 101 -1.94 4.46 -14.79
N GLY A 102 -0.75 3.99 -15.18
CA GLY A 102 0.38 4.83 -15.57
C GLY A 102 1.42 5.09 -14.48
N ALA A 103 1.41 4.35 -13.37
CA ALA A 103 2.52 4.37 -12.43
C ALA A 103 3.79 3.77 -13.07
N ASP A 104 4.92 4.34 -12.74
CA ASP A 104 6.24 3.84 -13.16
C ASP A 104 6.84 2.93 -12.08
N ILE A 105 6.51 3.21 -10.82
CA ILE A 105 7.03 2.50 -9.63
C ILE A 105 5.88 2.25 -8.66
N VAL A 106 5.84 1.05 -8.09
CA VAL A 106 4.97 0.71 -6.96
C VAL A 106 5.85 0.39 -5.76
N ALA A 107 5.64 1.13 -4.66
CA ALA A 107 6.40 1.00 -3.43
C ALA A 107 5.50 0.57 -2.26
N THR A 108 6.11 0.04 -1.22
CA THR A 108 5.48 -0.27 0.07
C THR A 108 6.51 -0.20 1.20
N LEU A 109 6.06 0.07 2.41
CA LEU A 109 6.84 -0.14 3.62
C LEU A 109 6.36 -1.45 4.26
N PRO A 110 7.17 -2.54 4.28
CA PRO A 110 6.81 -3.75 5.02
C PRO A 110 6.62 -3.42 6.51
N ALA A 111 5.64 -4.06 7.17
CA ALA A 111 5.36 -3.80 8.58
C ALA A 111 6.49 -4.27 9.51
N ASP A 112 7.27 -5.24 9.06
CA ASP A 112 8.44 -5.75 9.77
C ASP A 112 9.44 -6.39 8.80
N GLU A 113 10.65 -6.68 9.30
CA GLU A 113 11.72 -7.32 8.51
C GLU A 113 11.34 -8.71 7.98
N GLY A 114 10.44 -9.43 8.65
CA GLY A 114 9.98 -10.76 8.22
C GLY A 114 9.16 -10.70 6.93
N LEU A 115 8.48 -9.59 6.68
CA LEU A 115 7.69 -9.40 5.46
C LEU A 115 8.53 -8.97 4.25
N CYS A 116 9.75 -8.48 4.44
CA CYS A 116 10.61 -8.05 3.33
C CYS A 116 10.80 -9.18 2.30
N ALA A 117 11.20 -10.37 2.75
CA ALA A 117 11.38 -11.53 1.89
C ALA A 117 10.07 -11.98 1.20
N TRP A 118 8.93 -11.76 1.83
CA TRP A 118 7.63 -12.04 1.24
C TRP A 118 7.32 -11.12 0.06
N TYR A 119 7.58 -9.80 0.19
CA TYR A 119 7.42 -8.83 -0.90
C TYR A 119 8.40 -9.09 -2.04
N GLU A 120 9.66 -9.43 -1.71
CA GLU A 120 10.67 -9.82 -2.71
C GLU A 120 10.20 -11.03 -3.53
N THR A 121 9.81 -12.10 -2.84
CA THR A 121 9.46 -13.38 -3.47
C THR A 121 8.15 -13.29 -4.25
N ARG A 122 7.17 -12.57 -3.74
CA ARG A 122 5.82 -12.54 -4.33
C ARG A 122 5.67 -11.52 -5.45
N PHE A 123 6.37 -10.38 -5.36
CA PHE A 123 6.15 -9.26 -6.26
C PHE A 123 7.43 -8.78 -6.96
N GLY A 124 8.57 -9.41 -6.70
CA GLY A 124 9.85 -8.96 -7.27
C GLY A 124 10.28 -7.58 -6.76
N MET A 125 9.77 -7.16 -5.61
CA MET A 125 10.17 -5.91 -4.99
C MET A 125 11.57 -6.02 -4.42
N SER A 126 12.30 -4.90 -4.38
CA SER A 126 13.61 -4.79 -3.73
C SER A 126 13.71 -3.50 -2.93
N PRO A 127 14.61 -3.42 -1.94
CA PRO A 127 14.83 -2.17 -1.20
C PRO A 127 15.19 -1.04 -2.17
N LEU A 128 14.48 0.08 -2.09
CA LEU A 128 14.73 1.21 -3.00
C LEU A 128 14.81 2.54 -2.24
N PHE A 129 13.70 3.11 -1.79
CA PHE A 129 13.70 4.41 -1.13
C PHE A 129 14.15 4.31 0.34
N LYS A 130 14.79 5.35 0.86
CA LYS A 130 15.02 5.51 2.31
C LYS A 130 13.69 5.82 2.99
N LYS A 131 13.43 5.26 4.16
CA LYS A 131 12.32 5.67 5.01
C LYS A 131 12.61 7.04 5.61
N GLY A 132 11.68 7.96 5.41
CA GLY A 132 11.84 9.35 5.88
C GLY A 132 12.79 10.18 5.04
N GLY A 133 12.80 11.47 5.30
CA GLY A 133 13.67 12.43 4.63
C GLY A 133 13.16 12.89 3.26
N PRO A 134 13.86 13.86 2.66
CA PRO A 134 13.44 14.50 1.43
C PRO A 134 13.75 13.66 0.19
N GLY A 135 13.07 13.97 -0.89
CA GLY A 135 13.35 13.42 -2.22
C GLY A 135 12.10 13.07 -3.01
N VAL A 136 11.18 12.34 -2.42
CA VAL A 136 9.86 12.07 -3.01
C VAL A 136 8.94 13.26 -2.75
N VAL A 137 8.18 13.67 -3.77
CA VAL A 137 7.20 14.75 -3.69
C VAL A 137 5.81 14.14 -3.51
N PHE A 138 5.02 14.69 -2.60
CA PHE A 138 3.69 14.18 -2.25
C PHE A 138 2.59 15.20 -2.54
N PRO A 139 1.37 14.74 -2.94
CA PRO A 139 0.21 15.61 -3.08
C PRO A 139 -0.28 16.16 -1.72
N ASP A 140 -1.00 17.28 -1.75
CA ASP A 140 -1.50 17.97 -0.55
C ASP A 140 -2.40 17.06 0.34
N ASN A 141 -3.22 16.22 -0.26
CA ASN A 141 -4.07 15.29 0.49
C ASN A 141 -3.27 14.25 1.29
N TRP A 142 -2.08 13.86 0.82
CA TRP A 142 -1.16 13.01 1.57
C TRP A 142 -0.57 13.75 2.79
N LEU A 143 -0.19 15.01 2.61
CA LEU A 143 0.30 15.85 3.71
C LEU A 143 -0.79 16.08 4.76
N GLU A 144 -2.04 16.24 4.33
CA GLU A 144 -3.18 16.39 5.23
C GLU A 144 -3.42 15.12 6.04
N PHE A 145 -3.41 13.95 5.40
CA PHE A 145 -3.59 12.68 6.09
C PHE A 145 -2.43 12.37 7.05
N ALA A 146 -1.20 12.68 6.68
CA ALA A 146 -0.02 12.48 7.53
C ALA A 146 -0.11 13.23 8.87
N ARG A 147 -0.74 14.42 8.89
CA ARG A 147 -0.97 15.16 10.14
C ARG A 147 -1.92 14.45 11.10
N ILE A 148 -2.77 13.56 10.59
CA ILE A 148 -3.72 12.77 11.38
C ILE A 148 -3.07 11.48 11.88
N CYS A 149 -2.21 10.86 11.06
CA CYS A 149 -1.54 9.59 11.41
C CYS A 149 -0.59 9.72 12.61
N GLY A 150 0.09 10.85 12.77
CA GLY A 150 1.12 11.03 13.81
C GLY A 150 2.52 10.66 13.32
N GLY A 151 3.36 10.15 14.23
CA GLY A 151 4.77 9.86 13.99
C GLY A 151 5.02 8.52 13.28
N HIS A 152 6.29 8.26 12.99
CA HIS A 152 6.75 7.01 12.39
C HIS A 152 6.95 5.91 13.46
N ASP A 153 6.65 4.67 13.09
CA ASP A 153 7.00 3.49 13.88
C ASP A 153 8.52 3.21 13.72
N PRO A 154 9.30 3.22 14.81
CA PRO A 154 10.73 2.97 14.74
C PRO A 154 11.08 1.51 14.39
N ASP A 155 10.15 0.59 14.57
CA ASP A 155 10.38 -0.85 14.40
C ASP A 155 10.18 -1.32 12.95
N THR A 156 9.66 -0.47 12.05
CA THR A 156 9.54 -0.81 10.62
C THR A 156 10.91 -0.71 9.92
N PRO A 157 11.08 -1.41 8.78
CA PRO A 157 12.30 -1.36 7.99
C PRO A 157 12.71 0.06 7.60
N GLN A 158 14.02 0.29 7.47
CA GLN A 158 14.57 1.62 7.12
C GLN A 158 14.51 1.92 5.61
N ARG A 159 14.00 0.98 4.82
CA ARG A 159 13.80 1.15 3.38
C ARG A 159 12.42 0.68 2.96
N LEU A 160 11.84 1.43 2.02
CA LEU A 160 10.68 0.96 1.28
C LEU A 160 11.14 -0.01 0.20
N TYR A 161 10.34 -1.02 -0.01
CA TYR A 161 10.49 -2.00 -1.08
C TYR A 161 9.66 -1.55 -2.28
N ALA A 162 10.22 -1.70 -3.47
CA ALA A 162 9.55 -1.25 -4.69
C ALA A 162 9.81 -2.17 -5.88
N VAL A 163 8.89 -2.13 -6.82
CA VAL A 163 9.01 -2.73 -8.14
C VAL A 163 8.75 -1.65 -9.19
N ALA A 164 9.59 -1.59 -10.21
CA ALA A 164 9.45 -0.67 -11.33
C ALA A 164 8.79 -1.38 -12.52
N ARG A 165 8.00 -0.63 -13.29
CA ARG A 165 7.50 -1.08 -14.59
C ARG A 165 8.68 -1.33 -15.54
N GLY A 166 8.56 -2.35 -16.39
CA GLY A 166 9.62 -2.71 -17.33
C GLY A 166 10.12 -1.53 -18.15
N GLY A 167 11.44 -1.38 -18.23
CA GLY A 167 12.11 -0.30 -18.96
C GLY A 167 12.32 1.00 -18.18
N ILE A 168 11.86 1.10 -16.93
CA ILE A 168 12.08 2.26 -16.06
C ILE A 168 13.48 2.16 -15.43
N ASP A 169 14.27 3.22 -15.56
CA ASP A 169 15.56 3.37 -14.87
C ASP A 169 15.30 3.87 -13.44
N THR A 170 15.81 3.11 -12.48
CA THR A 170 15.68 3.40 -11.04
C THR A 170 16.96 3.95 -10.41
N ALA A 171 18.01 4.20 -11.21
CA ALA A 171 19.28 4.72 -10.71
C ALA A 171 19.11 6.08 -10.00
N GLY A 172 19.68 6.20 -8.81
CA GLY A 172 19.59 7.41 -7.98
C GLY A 172 18.37 7.47 -7.06
N LEU A 173 17.37 6.60 -7.23
CA LEU A 173 16.20 6.56 -6.35
C LEU A 173 16.53 6.02 -4.96
N GLU A 174 17.56 5.20 -4.84
CA GLU A 174 18.03 4.65 -3.57
C GLU A 174 18.54 5.70 -2.58
N ASP A 175 18.85 6.89 -3.06
CA ASP A 175 19.28 8.03 -2.24
C ASP A 175 18.13 8.92 -1.79
N LEU A 176 16.95 8.79 -2.39
CA LEU A 176 15.77 9.58 -2.08
C LEU A 176 15.07 9.10 -0.82
N GLY A 177 14.57 10.07 -0.02
CA GLY A 177 13.72 9.82 1.12
C GLY A 177 12.24 9.76 0.74
N TRP A 178 11.53 8.80 1.30
CA TRP A 178 10.08 8.70 1.27
C TRP A 178 9.54 9.06 2.65
N GLU A 179 9.07 10.29 2.80
CA GLU A 179 8.71 10.84 4.11
C GLU A 179 7.36 10.33 4.62
N LEU A 180 6.38 10.19 3.75
CA LEU A 180 5.00 9.87 4.16
C LEU A 180 4.70 8.38 3.99
N THR A 181 4.98 7.60 5.01
CA THR A 181 4.76 6.14 5.05
C THR A 181 3.47 5.75 5.78
N PHE A 182 2.92 6.63 6.61
CA PHE A 182 1.69 6.40 7.40
C PHE A 182 1.78 5.20 8.35
N ASP A 183 2.97 4.90 8.85
CA ASP A 183 3.27 3.80 9.78
C ASP A 183 3.18 4.20 11.25
#